data_c2e958c21c537df9994e7e61761b7d1c
#
_entry.id   c2e958c21c537df9994e7e61761b7d1c
#
_cell.length_a   1.000
_cell.length_b   1.000
_cell.length_c   1.000
_cell.angle_alpha   90.00
_cell.angle_beta   90.00
_cell.angle_gamma   90.00
#
_symmetry.space_group_name_H-M   'P 1'
#
loop_
_entity.id
_entity.type
_entity.pdbx_description
1 polymer ?
#
loop_
_entity_poly.entity_id
_entity_poly.type
_entity_poly.pdbx_seq_one_letter_code
_entity_poly.pdbx_strand_id
1 'polypeptide(L)'
;GRPVQGGTRILIQEDSPASTAAEWGYEGGAGYCAAKSGERAVVEALRLELCGHPVRVCEVSPGMVHTEEFSLVRFHGDQAKADKVYQGVDSPLVAADIAECVRWISGLPSHVNIDRMIVRPRAQAAQYKVARES
;
A
#
# COMPACT_ATOMS: atom_id res chain seq x y z
N GLY A 1 -33.99 17.69 -2.84
CA GLY A 1 -33.34 16.68 -2.03
C GLY A 1 -31.93 17.10 -1.70
N ARG A 2 -31.49 16.96 -0.46
CA ARG A 2 -30.10 17.24 -0.10
C ARG A 2 -29.19 16.27 -0.87
N PRO A 3 -28.06 16.74 -1.45
CA PRO A 3 -27.09 15.82 -2.02
C PRO A 3 -26.59 14.89 -0.90
N VAL A 4 -26.67 13.58 -1.13
CA VAL A 4 -26.10 12.60 -0.21
C VAL A 4 -24.59 12.78 -0.26
N GLN A 5 -24.00 13.20 0.85
CA GLN A 5 -22.56 13.31 0.94
C GLN A 5 -21.96 11.90 0.91
N GLY A 6 -21.34 11.58 -0.20
CA GLY A 6 -20.64 10.31 -0.35
C GLY A 6 -19.39 10.26 0.53
N GLY A 7 -19.20 9.15 1.22
CA GLY A 7 -17.96 8.87 1.95
C GLY A 7 -16.90 8.28 1.03
N THR A 8 -15.63 8.51 1.37
CA THR A 8 -14.50 7.82 0.76
C THR A 8 -13.79 7.00 1.83
N ARG A 9 -13.64 5.70 1.59
CA ARG A 9 -12.81 4.83 2.40
C ARG A 9 -11.53 4.56 1.64
N ILE A 10 -10.41 4.95 2.21
CA ILE A 10 -9.10 4.71 1.63
C ILE A 10 -8.37 3.76 2.55
N LEU A 11 -7.97 2.62 1.99
CA LEU A 11 -7.16 1.63 2.68
C LEU A 11 -5.72 1.79 2.22
N ILE A 12 -4.83 2.03 3.16
CA ILE A 12 -3.40 2.09 2.91
C ILE A 12 -2.80 0.78 3.38
N GLN A 13 -2.25 0.03 2.46
CA GLN A 13 -1.50 -1.17 2.77
C GLN A 13 -0.03 -0.82 2.84
N GLU A 14 0.48 -0.67 4.04
CA GLU A 14 1.84 -0.20 4.32
C GLU A 14 2.92 -1.24 4.07
N ASP A 15 2.79 -2.12 3.12
CA ASP A 15 3.88 -3.07 2.90
C ASP A 15 4.13 -3.39 1.45
N SER A 16 5.33 -3.07 1.01
CA SER A 16 5.80 -3.38 -0.32
C SER A 16 5.64 -4.85 -0.73
N PRO A 17 5.86 -5.83 0.13
CA PRO A 17 5.53 -7.21 -0.20
C PRO A 17 4.04 -7.44 -0.40
N ALA A 18 3.19 -6.53 0.07
CA ALA A 18 1.76 -6.74 0.14
C ALA A 18 1.08 -6.87 -1.21
N SER A 19 1.43 -6.06 -2.18
CA SER A 19 0.76 -6.13 -3.49
C SER A 19 1.09 -7.40 -4.24
N THR A 20 2.34 -7.83 -4.17
CA THR A 20 2.80 -9.08 -4.78
C THR A 20 2.53 -10.29 -3.89
N ALA A 21 2.58 -10.16 -2.56
CA ALA A 21 2.23 -11.22 -1.64
C ALA A 21 0.74 -11.60 -1.68
N ALA A 22 -0.14 -10.69 -2.09
CA ALA A 22 -1.55 -10.99 -2.32
C ALA A 22 -1.78 -11.81 -3.59
N GLU A 23 -0.84 -11.79 -4.52
CA GLU A 23 -0.93 -12.47 -5.82
C GLU A 23 -0.04 -13.72 -5.88
N TRP A 24 1.11 -13.69 -5.21
CA TRP A 24 2.14 -14.72 -5.32
C TRP A 24 2.70 -15.07 -3.93
N GLY A 25 2.69 -16.35 -3.62
CA GLY A 25 3.35 -16.85 -2.41
C GLY A 25 4.88 -16.79 -2.54
N TYR A 26 5.56 -16.67 -1.41
CA TYR A 26 7.01 -16.75 -1.33
C TYR A 26 7.44 -17.53 -0.09
N GLU A 27 8.63 -18.09 -0.15
CA GLU A 27 9.18 -18.91 0.91
C GLU A 27 9.34 -18.13 2.23
N GLY A 28 8.87 -18.70 3.32
CA GLY A 28 8.89 -18.06 4.64
C GLY A 28 7.80 -17.01 4.87
N GLY A 29 6.96 -16.75 3.88
CA GLY A 29 5.94 -15.71 3.94
C GLY A 29 4.50 -16.19 4.00
N ALA A 30 4.24 -17.47 4.32
CA ALA A 30 2.90 -18.05 4.22
C ALA A 30 1.83 -17.31 5.03
N GLY A 31 2.11 -16.97 6.29
CA GLY A 31 1.17 -16.24 7.15
C GLY A 31 0.90 -14.83 6.64
N TYR A 32 1.93 -14.16 6.21
CA TYR A 32 1.83 -12.80 5.65
C TYR A 32 1.04 -12.80 4.32
N CYS A 33 1.34 -13.72 3.42
CA CYS A 33 0.62 -13.87 2.16
C CYS A 33 -0.86 -14.17 2.37
N ALA A 34 -1.18 -15.06 3.32
CA ALA A 34 -2.56 -15.39 3.68
C ALA A 34 -3.31 -14.16 4.22
N ALA A 35 -2.69 -13.39 5.12
CA ALA A 35 -3.28 -12.18 5.68
C ALA A 35 -3.54 -11.13 4.60
N LYS A 36 -2.57 -10.88 3.72
CA LYS A 36 -2.69 -9.88 2.64
C LYS A 36 -3.70 -10.30 1.58
N SER A 37 -3.75 -11.57 1.21
CA SER A 37 -4.78 -12.10 0.30
C SER A 37 -6.18 -11.99 0.90
N GLY A 38 -6.31 -12.23 2.21
CA GLY A 38 -7.57 -12.05 2.95
C GLY A 38 -8.02 -10.59 2.96
N GLU A 39 -7.13 -9.66 3.23
CA GLU A 39 -7.43 -8.21 3.18
C GLU A 39 -7.92 -7.79 1.80
N ARG A 40 -7.27 -8.25 0.75
CA ARG A 40 -7.66 -7.98 -0.62
C ARG A 40 -9.06 -8.50 -0.93
N ALA A 41 -9.36 -9.73 -0.52
CA ALA A 41 -10.67 -10.33 -0.71
C ALA A 41 -11.77 -9.54 0.02
N VAL A 42 -11.50 -9.04 1.23
CA VAL A 42 -12.43 -8.18 2.00
C VAL A 42 -12.68 -6.87 1.26
N VAL A 43 -11.65 -6.23 0.73
CA VAL A 43 -11.79 -4.97 -0.03
C VAL A 43 -12.62 -5.18 -1.29
N GLU A 44 -12.38 -6.25 -2.01
CA GLU A 44 -13.15 -6.60 -3.21
C GLU A 44 -14.62 -6.88 -2.88
N ALA A 45 -14.89 -7.61 -1.80
CA ALA A 45 -16.24 -7.87 -1.32
C ALA A 45 -16.98 -6.58 -0.93
N LEU A 46 -16.31 -5.70 -0.17
CA LEU A 46 -16.87 -4.40 0.20
C LEU A 46 -17.23 -3.56 -1.03
N ARG A 47 -16.38 -3.57 -2.05
CA ARG A 47 -16.63 -2.83 -3.28
C ARG A 47 -17.88 -3.36 -3.99
N LEU A 48 -18.09 -4.68 -4.01
CA LEU A 48 -19.28 -5.30 -4.57
C LEU A 48 -20.54 -4.97 -3.76
N GLU A 49 -20.46 -5.09 -2.44
CA GLU A 49 -21.59 -4.84 -1.54
C GLU A 49 -22.02 -3.37 -1.53
N LEU A 50 -21.06 -2.45 -1.68
CA LEU A 50 -21.32 -1.01 -1.69
C LEU A 50 -21.59 -0.43 -3.07
N CYS A 51 -21.65 -1.27 -4.09
CA CYS A 51 -21.98 -0.83 -5.45
C CYS A 51 -23.32 -0.12 -5.49
N GLY A 52 -23.37 1.08 -6.04
CA GLY A 52 -24.56 1.91 -6.07
C GLY A 52 -24.79 2.78 -4.83
N HIS A 53 -24.05 2.56 -3.76
CA HIS A 53 -24.04 3.45 -2.60
C HIS A 53 -23.08 4.65 -2.82
N PRO A 54 -23.31 5.80 -2.19
CA PRO A 54 -22.47 6.97 -2.34
C PRO A 54 -21.16 6.85 -1.52
N VAL A 55 -20.43 5.77 -1.75
CA VAL A 55 -19.16 5.46 -1.06
C VAL A 55 -18.13 5.04 -2.09
N ARG A 56 -16.92 5.53 -1.91
CA ARG A 56 -15.75 5.11 -2.71
C ARG A 56 -14.86 4.23 -1.85
N VAL A 57 -14.41 3.12 -2.41
CA VAL A 57 -13.48 2.19 -1.77
C VAL A 57 -12.20 2.17 -2.60
N CYS A 58 -11.15 2.76 -2.06
CA CYS A 58 -9.87 2.94 -2.73
C CYS A 58 -8.77 2.25 -1.92
N GLU A 59 -7.86 1.61 -2.62
CA GLU A 59 -6.70 0.93 -2.02
C GLU A 59 -5.42 1.62 -2.49
N VAL A 60 -4.52 1.93 -1.57
CA VAL A 60 -3.18 2.42 -1.87
C VAL A 60 -2.17 1.38 -1.39
N SER A 61 -1.37 0.87 -2.32
CA SER A 61 -0.33 -0.13 -2.06
C SER A 61 1.04 0.48 -2.32
N PRO A 62 1.71 1.00 -1.28
CA PRO A 62 3.04 1.57 -1.44
C PRO A 62 4.12 0.49 -1.55
N GLY A 63 5.17 0.80 -2.29
CA GLY A 63 6.40 0.04 -2.32
C GLY A 63 7.27 0.32 -1.08
N MET A 64 8.58 0.47 -1.29
CA MET A 64 9.52 0.75 -0.20
C MET A 64 9.28 2.14 0.38
N VAL A 65 8.63 2.20 1.53
CA VAL A 65 8.43 3.43 2.31
C VAL A 65 9.39 3.41 3.50
N HIS A 66 10.21 4.42 3.60
CA HIS A 66 11.11 4.58 4.73
C HIS A 66 10.38 5.25 5.90
N THR A 67 9.88 4.45 6.80
CA THR A 67 9.42 4.88 8.12
C THR A 67 10.22 4.11 9.16
N GLU A 68 10.80 4.80 10.12
CA GLU A 68 11.64 4.17 11.15
C GLU A 68 10.88 3.11 11.94
N GLU A 69 9.67 3.42 12.36
CA GLU A 69 8.84 2.50 13.15
C GLU A 69 8.53 1.20 12.44
N PHE A 70 8.20 1.26 11.17
CA PHE A 70 7.82 0.08 10.41
C PHE A 70 8.96 -0.94 10.30
N SER A 71 10.13 -0.47 9.95
CA SER A 71 11.31 -1.35 9.79
C SER A 71 11.72 -1.96 11.12
N LEU A 72 11.66 -1.20 12.22
CA LEU A 72 11.96 -1.70 13.56
C LEU A 72 10.97 -2.77 14.02
N VAL A 73 9.68 -2.56 13.80
CA VAL A 73 8.64 -3.54 14.16
C VAL A 73 8.82 -4.83 13.35
N ARG A 74 9.03 -4.73 12.05
CA ARG A 74 9.23 -5.89 11.17
C ARG A 74 10.44 -6.75 11.56
N PHE A 75 11.53 -6.13 12.00
CA PHE A 75 12.77 -6.81 12.36
C PHE A 75 12.97 -6.94 13.88
N HIS A 76 11.89 -6.87 14.65
CA HIS A 76 11.90 -7.02 16.11
C HIS A 76 12.88 -6.08 16.82
N GLY A 77 12.97 -4.83 16.35
CA GLY A 77 13.85 -3.81 16.91
C GLY A 77 15.30 -3.90 16.44
N ASP A 78 15.64 -4.75 15.49
CA ASP A 78 16.99 -4.83 14.92
C ASP A 78 17.21 -3.70 13.89
N GLN A 79 17.83 -2.62 14.36
CA GLN A 79 18.13 -1.44 13.54
C GLN A 79 19.07 -1.77 12.38
N ALA A 80 20.01 -2.67 12.54
CA ALA A 80 20.96 -3.04 11.49
C ALA A 80 20.25 -3.73 10.31
N LYS A 81 19.29 -4.61 10.58
CA LYS A 81 18.46 -5.24 9.55
C LYS A 81 17.53 -4.23 8.89
N ALA A 82 16.94 -3.33 9.68
CA ALA A 82 16.07 -2.27 9.18
C ALA A 82 16.83 -1.35 8.20
N ASP A 83 18.02 -0.90 8.57
CA ASP A 83 18.87 -0.03 7.73
C ASP A 83 19.31 -0.75 6.45
N LYS A 84 19.58 -2.03 6.53
CA LYS A 84 20.04 -2.82 5.38
C LYS A 84 19.01 -2.90 4.25
N VAL A 85 17.72 -2.86 4.56
CA VAL A 85 16.63 -2.88 3.57
C VAL A 85 16.74 -1.66 2.64
N TYR A 86 17.10 -0.51 3.18
CA TYR A 86 17.17 0.76 2.43
C TYR A 86 18.57 1.09 1.92
N GLN A 87 19.57 0.27 2.23
CA GLN A 87 20.95 0.52 1.86
C GLN A 87 21.13 0.63 0.34
N GLY A 88 21.71 1.73 -0.11
CA GLY A 88 21.96 2.01 -1.53
C GLY A 88 20.72 2.31 -2.34
N VAL A 89 19.55 2.44 -1.72
CA VAL A 89 18.32 2.82 -2.41
C VAL A 89 18.24 4.33 -2.51
N ASP A 90 18.27 4.83 -3.75
CA ASP A 90 18.08 6.25 -4.01
C ASP A 90 16.62 6.63 -3.76
N SER A 91 16.41 7.55 -2.82
CA SER A 91 15.11 8.15 -2.56
C SER A 91 13.96 7.13 -2.39
N PRO A 92 13.95 6.31 -1.33
CA PRO A 92 12.77 5.52 -1.00
C PRO A 92 11.59 6.44 -0.74
N LEU A 93 10.36 5.94 -0.86
CA LEU A 93 9.17 6.71 -0.53
C LEU A 93 9.22 7.12 0.95
N VAL A 94 8.63 8.25 1.24
CA VAL A 94 8.40 8.72 2.61
C VAL A 94 6.90 8.85 2.85
N ALA A 95 6.49 8.96 4.12
CA ALA A 95 5.08 9.05 4.47
C ALA A 95 4.34 10.19 3.75
N ALA A 96 5.01 11.32 3.51
CA ALA A 96 4.46 12.44 2.77
C ALA A 96 4.07 12.09 1.32
N ASP A 97 4.79 11.20 0.67
CA ASP A 97 4.46 10.75 -0.69
C ASP A 97 3.14 9.99 -0.71
N ILE A 98 2.91 9.15 0.27
CA ILE A 98 1.67 8.38 0.40
C ILE A 98 0.51 9.31 0.78
N ALA A 99 0.73 10.25 1.67
CA ALA A 99 -0.25 11.26 2.05
C ALA A 99 -0.71 12.08 0.82
N GLU A 100 0.20 12.42 -0.07
CA GLU A 100 -0.12 13.13 -1.32
C GLU A 100 -0.98 12.29 -2.25
N CYS A 101 -0.72 10.99 -2.37
CA CYS A 101 -1.57 10.07 -3.13
C CYS A 101 -2.99 10.01 -2.56
N VAL A 102 -3.12 9.90 -1.25
CA VAL A 102 -4.42 9.89 -0.55
C VAL A 102 -5.16 11.21 -0.76
N ARG A 103 -4.45 12.32 -0.67
CA ARG A 103 -5.02 13.66 -0.93
C ARG A 103 -5.58 13.75 -2.34
N TRP A 104 -4.82 13.32 -3.33
CA TRP A 104 -5.25 13.35 -4.73
C TRP A 104 -6.49 12.49 -4.96
N ILE A 105 -6.49 11.25 -4.48
CA ILE A 105 -7.64 10.33 -4.59
C ILE A 105 -8.88 10.94 -3.95
N SER A 106 -8.74 11.52 -2.75
CA SER A 106 -9.84 12.12 -2.00
C SER A 106 -10.43 13.33 -2.72
N GLY A 107 -9.60 14.08 -3.44
CA GLY A 107 -9.99 15.27 -4.18
C GLY A 107 -10.66 15.00 -5.52
N LEU A 108 -10.69 13.76 -5.99
CA LEU A 108 -11.37 13.42 -7.24
C LEU A 108 -12.88 13.58 -7.13
N PRO A 109 -13.59 13.80 -8.26
CA PRO A 109 -15.05 13.83 -8.25
C PRO A 109 -15.67 12.59 -7.62
N SER A 110 -16.80 12.74 -6.95
CA SER A 110 -17.44 11.69 -6.15
C SER A 110 -17.81 10.42 -6.93
N HIS A 111 -17.96 10.53 -8.25
CA HIS A 111 -18.26 9.39 -9.13
C HIS A 111 -17.03 8.64 -9.61
N VAL A 112 -15.82 9.12 -9.29
CA VAL A 112 -14.56 8.50 -9.70
C VAL A 112 -14.01 7.66 -8.55
N ASN A 113 -13.89 6.37 -8.77
CA ASN A 113 -13.30 5.44 -7.81
C ASN A 113 -11.97 4.92 -8.35
N ILE A 114 -10.90 5.18 -7.62
CA ILE A 114 -9.61 4.55 -7.88
C ILE A 114 -9.58 3.26 -7.08
N ASP A 115 -9.77 2.14 -7.74
CA ASP A 115 -9.84 0.84 -7.08
C ASP A 115 -8.54 0.49 -6.39
N ARG A 116 -7.43 0.69 -7.08
CA ARG A 116 -6.10 0.40 -6.55
C ARG A 116 -5.06 1.31 -7.15
N MET A 117 -4.18 1.82 -6.30
CA MET A 117 -3.02 2.59 -6.70
C MET A 117 -1.76 1.93 -6.13
N ILE A 118 -0.87 1.52 -7.01
CA ILE A 118 0.44 0.98 -6.61
C ILE A 118 1.47 2.08 -6.79
N VAL A 119 2.17 2.42 -5.71
CA VAL A 119 3.15 3.50 -5.68
C VAL A 119 4.49 2.94 -5.25
N ARG A 120 5.50 3.05 -6.10
CA ARG A 120 6.87 2.58 -5.80
C ARG A 120 7.87 3.70 -5.97
N PRO A 121 8.98 3.68 -5.23
CA PRO A 121 10.10 4.54 -5.58
C PRO A 121 10.63 4.17 -6.96
N ARG A 122 11.17 5.14 -7.66
CA ARG A 122 11.73 4.91 -9.02
C ARG A 122 12.78 3.80 -9.05
N ALA A 123 13.51 3.64 -7.96
CA ALA A 123 14.54 2.60 -7.82
C ALA A 123 13.98 1.17 -7.67
N GLN A 124 12.70 1.02 -7.41
CA GLN A 124 12.05 -0.28 -7.20
C GLN A 124 11.13 -0.64 -8.36
N ALA A 125 11.45 -1.67 -9.11
CA ALA A 125 10.63 -2.18 -10.21
C ALA A 125 9.66 -3.29 -9.76
N ALA A 126 10.08 -4.08 -8.77
CA ALA A 126 9.30 -5.16 -8.17
C ALA A 126 9.76 -5.39 -6.74
N GLN A 127 9.05 -6.23 -5.99
CA GLN A 127 9.44 -6.57 -4.62
C GLN A 127 10.90 -7.06 -4.54
N TYR A 128 11.31 -7.86 -5.49
CA TYR A 128 12.64 -8.48 -5.56
C TYR A 128 13.62 -7.75 -6.46
N LYS A 129 13.22 -6.64 -7.09
CA LYS A 129 14.06 -5.90 -8.03
C LYS A 129 14.18 -4.44 -7.62
N VAL A 130 15.30 -4.12 -7.02
CA VAL A 130 15.63 -2.78 -6.52
C VAL A 130 17.02 -2.39 -7.03
N ALA A 131 17.13 -1.20 -7.62
CA ALA A 131 18.41 -0.62 -7.97
C ALA A 131 19.07 -0.10 -6.71
N ARG A 132 20.31 -0.50 -6.49
CA ARG A 132 21.13 -0.06 -5.36
C ARG A 132 22.41 0.54 -5.85
N GLU A 133 22.75 1.69 -5.29
CA GLU A 133 24.05 2.31 -5.53
C GLU A 133 25.09 1.68 -4.58
N SER A 134 26.28 1.45 -5.10
CA SER A 134 27.40 0.90 -4.34
C SER A 134 28.05 1.95 -3.42
#